data_421149b109aa2f061bfe6242aad9482b
#
_entry.id   421149b109aa2f061bfe6242aad9482b
#
_cell.length_a   1.000
_cell.length_b   1.000
_cell.length_c   1.000
_cell.angle_alpha   90.00
_cell.angle_beta   90.00
_cell.angle_gamma   90.00
#
_symmetry.space_group_name_H-M   'P 1'
#
loop_
_entity.id
_entity.type
_entity.pdbx_description
1 polymer ?
#
loop_
_entity_poly.entity_id
_entity_poly.type
_entity_poly.pdbx_seq_one_letter_code
_entity_poly.pdbx_strand_id
1 'polypeptide(L)'
;FTPHYASPEQVRGEPVSTATDLYSLGVLLYVMLTGQRPYGRGATSALDAARAVLEEEPTRPSSVATPAPGWEATRRRLQGDLDNILLKALEKPIERRYASVDALAADVRAFLGGYPVSARPASAAYVLGKFVRRNRWAVLAGGLGGLGLATGLSAALLQERYAAMLGALGLAGGLALALLKAREAAVARDQALGHARQAAEARDLAQSRLAE
;
A
#
# COMPACT_ATOMS: atom_id res chain seq x y z
N PHE A 1 41.49 -27.83 10.83
CA PHE A 1 40.48 -26.74 10.82
C PHE A 1 40.52 -25.95 12.12
N THR A 2 40.04 -24.71 12.07
CA THR A 2 39.91 -23.87 13.27
C THR A 2 38.58 -24.18 13.94
N PRO A 3 38.53 -24.79 15.14
CA PRO A 3 37.30 -25.34 15.73
C PRO A 3 36.12 -24.37 15.81
N HIS A 4 36.40 -23.08 15.98
CA HIS A 4 35.37 -22.04 16.13
C HIS A 4 34.66 -21.61 14.84
N TYR A 5 35.17 -22.04 13.69
CA TYR A 5 34.58 -21.76 12.36
C TYR A 5 34.18 -23.04 11.64
N ALA A 6 34.37 -24.19 12.30
CA ALA A 6 34.04 -25.49 11.71
C ALA A 6 32.54 -25.66 11.51
N SER A 7 32.18 -26.28 10.42
CA SER A 7 30.80 -26.67 10.15
C SER A 7 30.43 -27.97 10.91
N PRO A 8 29.12 -28.24 11.09
CA PRO A 8 28.65 -29.47 11.73
C PRO A 8 29.22 -30.74 11.08
N GLU A 9 29.31 -30.80 9.74
CA GLU A 9 29.85 -31.92 9.00
C GLU A 9 31.35 -32.10 9.23
N GLN A 10 32.11 -31.01 9.39
CA GLN A 10 33.54 -31.12 9.73
C GLN A 10 33.74 -31.65 11.15
N VAL A 11 32.88 -31.21 12.10
CA VAL A 11 32.92 -31.71 13.48
C VAL A 11 32.57 -33.19 13.54
N ARG A 12 31.67 -33.69 12.69
CA ARG A 12 31.29 -35.09 12.62
C ARG A 12 32.26 -35.94 11.79
N GLY A 13 33.23 -35.33 11.10
CA GLY A 13 34.14 -36.06 10.20
C GLY A 13 33.43 -36.51 8.91
N GLU A 14 32.35 -35.88 8.52
CA GLU A 14 31.61 -36.13 7.28
C GLU A 14 32.33 -35.49 6.07
N PRO A 15 31.98 -35.89 4.82
CA PRO A 15 32.57 -35.29 3.62
C PRO A 15 32.37 -33.79 3.55
N VAL A 16 33.43 -33.05 3.29
CA VAL A 16 33.42 -31.61 3.10
C VAL A 16 33.02 -31.23 1.67
N SER A 17 32.30 -30.12 1.53
CA SER A 17 31.87 -29.60 0.25
C SER A 17 31.88 -28.06 0.24
N THR A 18 31.49 -27.44 -0.85
CA THR A 18 31.33 -25.98 -0.94
C THR A 18 30.30 -25.43 0.09
N ALA A 19 29.38 -26.27 0.56
CA ALA A 19 28.44 -25.90 1.64
C ALA A 19 29.16 -25.73 2.98
N THR A 20 30.29 -26.41 3.20
CA THR A 20 31.16 -26.24 4.36
C THR A 20 31.80 -24.87 4.38
N ASP A 21 32.34 -24.42 3.22
CA ASP A 21 32.94 -23.09 3.08
C ASP A 21 31.88 -21.98 3.28
N LEU A 22 30.68 -22.22 2.75
CA LEU A 22 29.56 -21.29 2.92
C LEU A 22 29.16 -21.14 4.39
N TYR A 23 29.13 -22.23 5.16
CA TYR A 23 28.90 -22.18 6.60
C TYR A 23 29.99 -21.38 7.33
N SER A 24 31.27 -21.68 7.05
CA SER A 24 32.43 -20.98 7.62
C SER A 24 32.39 -19.47 7.30
N LEU A 25 32.00 -19.12 6.06
CA LEU A 25 31.76 -17.73 5.65
C LEU A 25 30.62 -17.10 6.46
N GLY A 26 29.52 -17.83 6.68
CA GLY A 26 28.42 -17.41 7.54
C GLY A 26 28.88 -17.08 8.97
N VAL A 27 29.71 -17.96 9.58
CA VAL A 27 30.30 -17.73 10.89
C VAL A 27 31.19 -16.48 10.88
N LEU A 28 32.05 -16.34 9.86
CA LEU A 28 32.93 -15.17 9.73
C LEU A 28 32.14 -13.87 9.64
N LEU A 29 31.12 -13.80 8.77
CA LEU A 29 30.25 -12.65 8.63
C LEU A 29 29.52 -12.33 9.92
N TYR A 30 29.04 -13.36 10.63
CA TYR A 30 28.39 -13.19 11.94
C TYR A 30 29.33 -12.51 12.94
N VAL A 31 30.58 -13.03 13.08
CA VAL A 31 31.59 -12.48 13.98
C VAL A 31 31.98 -11.05 13.59
N MET A 32 32.17 -10.77 12.30
CA MET A 32 32.50 -9.43 11.81
C MET A 32 31.41 -8.40 12.13
N LEU A 33 30.13 -8.79 12.08
CA LEU A 33 29.02 -7.90 12.31
C LEU A 33 28.64 -7.74 13.76
N THR A 34 28.85 -8.76 14.60
CA THR A 34 28.41 -8.76 16.02
C THR A 34 29.57 -8.66 17.02
N GLY A 35 30.80 -8.94 16.59
CA GLY A 35 31.96 -9.09 17.48
C GLY A 35 31.91 -10.37 18.34
N GLN A 36 30.91 -11.24 18.12
CA GLN A 36 30.71 -12.46 18.93
C GLN A 36 30.47 -13.67 18.04
N ARG A 37 30.65 -14.87 18.61
CA ARG A 37 30.38 -16.13 17.92
C ARG A 37 28.90 -16.47 17.95
N PRO A 38 28.37 -17.17 16.92
CA PRO A 38 26.98 -17.61 16.92
C PRO A 38 26.68 -18.68 17.99
N TYR A 39 27.70 -19.50 18.35
CA TYR A 39 27.62 -20.59 19.31
C TYR A 39 28.75 -20.52 20.33
N GLY A 40 28.63 -21.28 21.41
CA GLY A 40 29.71 -21.57 22.37
C GLY A 40 30.38 -20.34 22.93
N ARG A 41 29.62 -19.31 23.30
CA ARG A 41 30.17 -18.07 23.88
C ARG A 41 30.95 -18.30 25.16
N GLY A 42 30.61 -19.37 25.89
CA GLY A 42 31.30 -19.81 27.11
C GLY A 42 32.28 -20.97 26.91
N ALA A 43 32.53 -21.41 25.66
CA ALA A 43 33.39 -22.54 25.38
C ALA A 43 34.83 -22.22 25.73
N THR A 44 35.39 -23.00 26.65
CA THR A 44 36.78 -22.87 27.15
C THR A 44 37.73 -23.84 26.45
N SER A 45 37.20 -24.87 25.77
CA SER A 45 37.96 -25.86 25.04
C SER A 45 37.49 -26.02 23.58
N ALA A 46 38.33 -26.62 22.74
CA ALA A 46 38.00 -26.99 21.37
C ALA A 46 36.80 -27.99 21.33
N LEU A 47 36.72 -28.88 22.32
CA LEU A 47 35.64 -29.84 22.45
C LEU A 47 34.32 -29.18 22.77
N ASP A 48 34.29 -28.20 23.68
CA ASP A 48 33.08 -27.43 24.02
C ASP A 48 32.61 -26.62 22.82
N ALA A 49 33.51 -26.02 22.06
CA ALA A 49 33.18 -25.31 20.81
C ALA A 49 32.59 -26.25 19.76
N ALA A 50 33.13 -27.44 19.59
CA ALA A 50 32.62 -28.44 18.66
C ALA A 50 31.21 -28.94 19.08
N ARG A 51 31.01 -29.21 20.35
CA ARG A 51 29.69 -29.59 20.90
C ARG A 51 28.67 -28.47 20.69
N ALA A 52 29.03 -27.22 20.95
CA ALA A 52 28.14 -26.09 20.76
C ALA A 52 27.67 -25.95 19.28
N VAL A 53 28.56 -26.17 18.32
CA VAL A 53 28.21 -26.19 16.88
C VAL A 53 27.17 -27.27 16.57
N LEU A 54 27.26 -28.44 17.22
CA LEU A 54 26.31 -29.54 16.96
C LEU A 54 24.97 -29.37 17.68
N GLU A 55 24.99 -28.88 18.92
CA GLU A 55 23.85 -28.91 19.85
C GLU A 55 23.13 -27.56 19.98
N GLU A 56 23.85 -26.43 19.94
CA GLU A 56 23.25 -25.10 20.14
C GLU A 56 22.67 -24.54 18.84
N GLU A 57 21.56 -23.81 18.95
CA GLU A 57 21.03 -23.00 17.85
C GLU A 57 21.77 -21.66 17.78
N PRO A 58 22.00 -21.12 16.55
CA PRO A 58 22.69 -19.85 16.42
C PRO A 58 21.85 -18.71 17.00
N THR A 59 22.47 -17.92 17.85
CA THR A 59 21.80 -16.72 18.39
C THR A 59 21.52 -15.73 17.24
N ARG A 60 20.34 -15.11 17.22
CA ARG A 60 20.06 -14.04 16.25
C ARG A 60 21.11 -12.93 16.35
N PRO A 61 21.73 -12.50 15.24
CA PRO A 61 22.70 -11.42 15.26
C PRO A 61 22.19 -10.15 15.96
N SER A 62 20.96 -9.74 15.66
CA SER A 62 20.35 -8.54 16.27
C SER A 62 19.99 -8.69 17.73
N SER A 63 19.98 -9.89 18.30
CA SER A 63 19.72 -10.12 19.72
C SER A 63 20.99 -10.20 20.57
N VAL A 64 22.15 -10.12 19.94
CA VAL A 64 23.45 -10.13 20.66
C VAL A 64 23.60 -8.83 21.45
N ALA A 65 23.97 -8.96 22.71
CA ALA A 65 24.37 -7.81 23.54
C ALA A 65 25.86 -7.53 23.32
N THR A 66 26.18 -6.38 22.75
CA THR A 66 27.57 -5.94 22.51
C THR A 66 27.77 -4.53 23.09
N PRO A 67 28.76 -4.31 23.92
CA PRO A 67 29.04 -3.00 24.51
C PRO A 67 29.73 -2.03 23.54
N ALA A 68 29.87 -2.37 22.26
CA ALA A 68 30.60 -1.57 21.29
C ALA A 68 29.87 -0.25 20.98
N PRO A 69 30.60 0.87 20.84
CA PRO A 69 30.03 2.14 20.39
C PRO A 69 29.31 1.98 19.05
N GLY A 70 28.11 2.55 18.92
CA GLY A 70 27.32 2.46 17.68
C GLY A 70 26.59 1.13 17.47
N TRP A 71 26.67 0.18 18.42
CA TRP A 71 26.00 -1.12 18.31
C TRP A 71 24.51 -1.01 18.04
N GLU A 72 23.80 -0.10 18.67
CA GLU A 72 22.36 0.09 18.46
C GLU A 72 21.98 0.42 16.99
N ALA A 73 22.84 1.16 16.30
CA ALA A 73 22.64 1.45 14.89
C ALA A 73 22.86 0.18 14.02
N THR A 74 23.90 -0.59 14.35
CA THR A 74 24.21 -1.87 13.70
C THR A 74 23.11 -2.89 13.97
N ARG A 75 22.67 -3.04 15.21
CA ARG A 75 21.59 -3.92 15.63
C ARG A 75 20.31 -3.68 14.84
N ARG A 76 19.90 -2.42 14.66
CA ARG A 76 18.72 -2.08 13.85
C ARG A 76 18.85 -2.45 12.38
N ARG A 77 20.06 -2.43 11.82
CA ARG A 77 20.32 -2.88 10.44
C ARG A 77 20.33 -4.39 10.31
N LEU A 78 20.79 -5.10 11.34
CA LEU A 78 20.80 -6.56 11.38
C LEU A 78 19.37 -7.11 11.47
N GLN A 79 18.51 -6.43 12.23
CA GLN A 79 17.17 -6.91 12.52
C GLN A 79 16.34 -7.12 11.23
N GLY A 80 15.92 -8.36 11.04
CA GLY A 80 15.07 -8.78 9.94
C GLY A 80 15.84 -9.51 8.84
N ASP A 81 16.14 -8.86 7.74
CA ASP A 81 16.69 -9.55 6.56
C ASP A 81 18.11 -10.07 6.77
N LEU A 82 19.01 -9.27 7.38
CA LEU A 82 20.36 -9.74 7.67
C LEU A 82 20.39 -10.87 8.70
N ASP A 83 19.53 -10.80 9.74
CA ASP A 83 19.37 -11.93 10.65
C ASP A 83 19.04 -13.22 9.89
N ASN A 84 18.06 -13.16 8.98
CA ASN A 84 17.62 -14.33 8.23
C ASN A 84 18.71 -14.82 7.26
N ILE A 85 19.44 -13.91 6.60
CA ILE A 85 20.56 -14.28 5.70
C ILE A 85 21.62 -15.03 6.50
N LEU A 86 22.05 -14.50 7.65
CA LEU A 86 23.10 -15.12 8.46
C LEU A 86 22.63 -16.45 9.07
N LEU A 87 21.39 -16.50 9.59
CA LEU A 87 20.84 -17.74 10.14
C LEU A 87 20.70 -18.83 9.06
N LYS A 88 20.27 -18.47 7.83
CA LYS A 88 20.19 -19.43 6.73
C LYS A 88 21.58 -19.97 6.30
N ALA A 89 22.61 -19.14 6.33
CA ALA A 89 23.97 -19.61 6.07
C ALA A 89 24.49 -20.57 7.16
N LEU A 90 23.99 -20.41 8.41
CA LEU A 90 24.35 -21.19 9.57
C LEU A 90 23.42 -22.38 9.86
N GLU A 91 22.48 -22.69 8.96
CA GLU A 91 21.65 -23.89 9.10
C GLU A 91 22.50 -25.14 9.21
N LYS A 92 22.17 -26.04 10.15
CA LYS A 92 22.95 -27.28 10.36
C LYS A 92 22.77 -28.28 9.23
N PRO A 93 21.53 -28.54 8.74
CA PRO A 93 21.32 -29.33 7.53
C PRO A 93 21.82 -28.60 6.28
N ILE A 94 22.65 -29.24 5.48
CA ILE A 94 23.24 -28.67 4.25
C ILE A 94 22.17 -28.20 3.28
N GLU A 95 21.08 -28.96 3.16
CA GLU A 95 19.96 -28.71 2.24
C GLU A 95 19.16 -27.43 2.58
N ARG A 96 19.25 -26.97 3.82
CA ARG A 96 18.57 -25.74 4.27
C ARG A 96 19.43 -24.50 4.11
N ARG A 97 20.74 -24.66 3.88
CA ARG A 97 21.66 -23.56 3.60
C ARG A 97 21.39 -22.98 2.22
N TYR A 98 22.16 -21.98 1.84
CA TYR A 98 22.20 -21.53 0.45
C TYR A 98 22.84 -22.61 -0.43
N ALA A 99 22.30 -22.77 -1.64
CA ALA A 99 22.83 -23.77 -2.60
C ALA A 99 24.23 -23.41 -3.12
N SER A 100 24.62 -22.14 -3.06
CA SER A 100 25.93 -21.65 -3.49
C SER A 100 26.28 -20.33 -2.82
N VAL A 101 27.58 -19.96 -2.91
CA VAL A 101 28.07 -18.64 -2.47
C VAL A 101 27.41 -17.52 -3.28
N ASP A 102 27.12 -17.74 -4.57
CA ASP A 102 26.42 -16.77 -5.41
C ASP A 102 24.98 -16.50 -4.93
N ALA A 103 24.30 -17.53 -4.44
CA ALA A 103 22.97 -17.38 -3.86
C ALA A 103 23.00 -16.54 -2.56
N LEU A 104 23.98 -16.75 -1.70
CA LEU A 104 24.22 -15.90 -0.52
C LEU A 104 24.54 -14.45 -0.94
N ALA A 105 25.45 -14.28 -1.92
CA ALA A 105 25.84 -12.96 -2.42
C ALA A 105 24.65 -12.23 -3.08
N ALA A 106 23.76 -12.95 -3.76
CA ALA A 106 22.52 -12.38 -4.33
C ALA A 106 21.61 -11.82 -3.24
N ASP A 107 21.41 -12.54 -2.13
CA ASP A 107 20.60 -12.04 -1.00
C ASP A 107 21.26 -10.85 -0.31
N VAL A 108 22.59 -10.83 -0.15
CA VAL A 108 23.30 -9.66 0.38
C VAL A 108 23.12 -8.44 -0.54
N ARG A 109 23.24 -8.61 -1.86
CA ARG A 109 22.99 -7.52 -2.83
C ARG A 109 21.52 -7.06 -2.80
N ALA A 110 20.58 -8.00 -2.70
CA ALA A 110 19.15 -7.67 -2.56
C ALA A 110 18.89 -6.85 -1.30
N PHE A 111 19.48 -7.23 -0.16
CA PHE A 111 19.41 -6.47 1.08
C PHE A 111 19.94 -5.05 0.91
N LEU A 112 21.13 -4.88 0.35
CA LEU A 112 21.77 -3.58 0.12
C LEU A 112 20.95 -2.70 -0.84
N GLY A 113 20.34 -3.29 -1.86
CA GLY A 113 19.45 -2.62 -2.82
C GLY A 113 18.02 -2.39 -2.32
N GLY A 114 17.69 -2.84 -1.10
CA GLY A 114 16.34 -2.71 -0.55
C GLY A 114 15.30 -3.63 -1.20
N TYR A 115 15.76 -4.71 -1.87
CA TYR A 115 14.90 -5.75 -2.46
C TYR A 115 14.55 -6.84 -1.44
N PRO A 116 13.49 -7.62 -1.69
CA PRO A 116 13.21 -8.83 -0.91
C PRO A 116 14.35 -9.84 -1.00
N VAL A 117 14.65 -10.53 0.12
CA VAL A 117 15.68 -11.56 0.19
C VAL A 117 15.06 -12.95 0.20
N SER A 118 15.77 -13.96 -0.34
CA SER A 118 15.29 -15.35 -0.41
C SER A 118 15.35 -16.07 0.94
N ALA A 119 16.16 -15.58 1.87
CA ALA A 119 16.25 -16.12 3.23
C ALA A 119 14.97 -15.91 4.07
N ARG A 120 14.04 -15.11 3.58
CA ARG A 120 12.76 -14.85 4.25
C ARG A 120 11.60 -15.31 3.39
N PRO A 121 10.57 -16.00 3.96
CA PRO A 121 9.37 -16.34 3.23
C PRO A 121 8.74 -15.11 2.59
N ALA A 122 8.45 -15.19 1.29
CA ALA A 122 7.84 -14.10 0.53
C ALA A 122 6.37 -13.94 0.95
N SER A 123 6.06 -12.99 1.84
CA SER A 123 4.68 -12.54 2.06
C SER A 123 4.39 -11.31 1.20
N ALA A 124 3.15 -11.17 0.73
CA ALA A 124 2.72 -10.02 -0.06
C ALA A 124 3.00 -8.69 0.67
N ALA A 125 2.75 -8.65 1.99
CA ALA A 125 3.02 -7.47 2.81
C ALA A 125 4.51 -7.10 2.86
N TYR A 126 5.40 -8.10 2.96
CA TYR A 126 6.84 -7.87 2.96
C TYR A 126 7.34 -7.32 1.61
N VAL A 127 6.93 -7.96 0.51
CA VAL A 127 7.30 -7.53 -0.85
C VAL A 127 6.78 -6.13 -1.15
N LEU A 128 5.49 -5.87 -0.83
CA LEU A 128 4.87 -4.56 -0.98
C LEU A 128 5.58 -3.49 -0.14
N GLY A 129 5.89 -3.80 1.13
CA GLY A 129 6.61 -2.87 2.01
C GLY A 129 7.98 -2.47 1.45
N LYS A 130 8.73 -3.43 0.89
CA LYS A 130 10.01 -3.16 0.20
C LYS A 130 9.82 -2.28 -1.04
N PHE A 131 8.79 -2.58 -1.86
CA PHE A 131 8.45 -1.80 -3.05
C PHE A 131 8.10 -0.34 -2.70
N VAL A 132 7.18 -0.14 -1.75
CA VAL A 132 6.75 1.19 -1.29
C VAL A 132 7.92 1.99 -0.74
N ARG A 133 8.76 1.37 0.12
CA ARG A 133 9.92 2.05 0.71
C ARG A 133 10.93 2.49 -0.35
N ARG A 134 11.16 1.69 -1.39
CA ARG A 134 12.07 2.02 -2.50
C ARG A 134 11.48 3.07 -3.43
N ASN A 135 10.18 2.97 -3.74
CA ASN A 135 9.50 3.83 -4.69
C ASN A 135 8.56 4.86 -4.00
N ARG A 136 8.92 5.31 -2.79
CA ARG A 136 8.05 6.18 -1.96
C ARG A 136 7.50 7.39 -2.70
N TRP A 137 8.32 8.04 -3.52
CA TRP A 137 7.91 9.22 -4.27
C TRP A 137 6.93 8.90 -5.40
N ALA A 138 7.14 7.79 -6.13
CA ALA A 138 6.21 7.34 -7.16
C ALA A 138 4.86 6.91 -6.56
N VAL A 139 4.88 6.24 -5.41
CA VAL A 139 3.66 5.83 -4.68
C VAL A 139 2.90 7.06 -4.18
N LEU A 140 3.59 8.07 -3.63
CA LEU A 140 2.97 9.32 -3.19
C LEU A 140 2.37 10.09 -4.38
N ALA A 141 3.12 10.24 -5.48
CA ALA A 141 2.62 10.91 -6.69
C ALA A 141 1.40 10.19 -7.28
N GLY A 142 1.43 8.86 -7.38
CA GLY A 142 0.30 8.05 -7.84
C GLY A 142 -0.92 8.14 -6.93
N GLY A 143 -0.71 8.15 -5.62
CA GLY A 143 -1.79 8.31 -4.63
C GLY A 143 -2.46 9.69 -4.71
N LEU A 144 -1.67 10.76 -4.79
CA LEU A 144 -2.18 12.12 -4.94
C LEU A 144 -2.89 12.31 -6.29
N GLY A 145 -2.33 11.79 -7.38
CA GLY A 145 -2.96 11.83 -8.70
C GLY A 145 -4.28 11.07 -8.74
N GLY A 146 -4.34 9.88 -8.15
CA GLY A 146 -5.58 9.09 -8.04
C GLY A 146 -6.66 9.79 -7.21
N LEU A 147 -6.26 10.41 -6.09
CA LEU A 147 -7.19 11.18 -5.27
C LEU A 147 -7.71 12.41 -6.03
N GLY A 148 -6.83 13.13 -6.76
CA GLY A 148 -7.21 14.27 -7.60
C GLY A 148 -8.20 13.89 -8.69
N LEU A 149 -7.98 12.77 -9.38
CA LEU A 149 -8.91 12.25 -10.38
C LEU A 149 -10.26 11.85 -9.76
N ALA A 150 -10.26 11.16 -8.62
CA ALA A 150 -11.49 10.77 -7.92
C ALA A 150 -12.31 11.98 -7.47
N THR A 151 -11.66 13.00 -6.90
CA THR A 151 -12.34 14.25 -6.48
C THR A 151 -12.84 15.05 -7.66
N GLY A 152 -12.04 15.16 -8.74
CA GLY A 152 -12.43 15.83 -9.98
C GLY A 152 -13.64 15.17 -10.65
N LEU A 153 -13.65 13.83 -10.75
CA LEU A 153 -14.77 13.08 -11.32
C LEU A 153 -16.03 13.23 -10.46
N SER A 154 -15.88 13.16 -9.13
CA SER A 154 -17.01 13.35 -8.21
C SER A 154 -17.60 14.76 -8.32
N ALA A 155 -16.76 15.79 -8.43
CA ALA A 155 -17.19 17.17 -8.62
C ALA A 155 -17.92 17.36 -9.95
N ALA A 156 -17.42 16.77 -11.04
CA ALA A 156 -18.06 16.82 -12.35
C ALA A 156 -19.45 16.17 -12.36
N LEU A 157 -19.59 14.98 -11.76
CA LEU A 157 -20.87 14.29 -11.62
C LEU A 157 -21.88 15.06 -10.78
N LEU A 158 -21.43 15.74 -9.72
CA LEU A 158 -22.28 16.61 -8.91
C LEU A 158 -22.71 17.84 -9.70
N GLN A 159 -21.82 18.46 -10.48
CA GLN A 159 -22.12 19.62 -11.30
C GLN A 159 -23.18 19.31 -12.35
N GLU A 160 -23.12 18.16 -13.03
CA GLU A 160 -24.15 17.71 -13.97
C GLU A 160 -25.52 17.53 -13.29
N ARG A 161 -25.55 16.94 -12.11
CA ARG A 161 -26.80 16.77 -11.35
C ARG A 161 -27.41 18.10 -10.91
N TYR A 162 -26.59 19.05 -10.47
CA TYR A 162 -27.06 20.40 -10.14
C TYR A 162 -27.56 21.16 -11.36
N ALA A 163 -26.88 21.07 -12.50
CA ALA A 163 -27.30 21.69 -13.75
C ALA A 163 -28.66 21.12 -14.24
N ALA A 164 -28.82 19.80 -14.20
CA ALA A 164 -30.08 19.14 -14.55
C ALA A 164 -31.24 19.56 -13.62
N MET A 165 -30.97 19.66 -12.32
CA MET A 165 -31.98 20.09 -11.33
C MET A 165 -32.40 21.56 -11.51
N LEU A 166 -31.47 22.47 -11.78
CA LEU A 166 -31.74 23.86 -12.08
C LEU A 166 -32.48 24.01 -13.40
N GLY A 167 -32.16 23.24 -14.41
CA GLY A 167 -32.89 23.17 -15.69
C GLY A 167 -34.34 22.73 -15.49
N ALA A 168 -34.59 21.68 -14.71
CA ALA A 168 -35.93 21.20 -14.40
C ALA A 168 -36.75 22.23 -13.63
N LEU A 169 -36.16 22.93 -12.63
CA LEU A 169 -36.79 24.00 -11.89
C LEU A 169 -37.13 25.20 -12.81
N GLY A 170 -36.23 25.57 -13.71
CA GLY A 170 -36.45 26.63 -14.70
C GLY A 170 -37.60 26.31 -15.64
N LEU A 171 -37.68 25.07 -16.17
CA LEU A 171 -38.79 24.63 -17.00
C LEU A 171 -40.12 24.61 -16.25
N ALA A 172 -40.16 24.15 -15.00
CA ALA A 172 -41.36 24.14 -14.18
C ALA A 172 -41.86 25.57 -13.87
N GLY A 173 -40.92 26.47 -13.56
CA GLY A 173 -41.24 27.91 -13.34
C GLY A 173 -41.75 28.56 -14.62
N GLY A 174 -41.12 28.31 -15.76
CA GLY A 174 -41.58 28.82 -17.06
C GLY A 174 -42.99 28.34 -17.43
N LEU A 175 -43.29 27.07 -17.20
CA LEU A 175 -44.61 26.47 -17.47
C LEU A 175 -45.69 27.09 -16.56
N ALA A 176 -45.36 27.25 -15.25
CA ALA A 176 -46.29 27.89 -14.30
C ALA A 176 -46.60 29.33 -14.68
N LEU A 177 -45.63 30.12 -15.12
CA LEU A 177 -45.82 31.49 -15.58
C LEU A 177 -46.66 31.56 -16.86
N ALA A 178 -46.44 30.63 -17.82
CA ALA A 178 -47.21 30.53 -19.04
C ALA A 178 -48.69 30.19 -18.73
N LEU A 179 -48.95 29.27 -17.81
CA LEU A 179 -50.32 28.92 -17.40
C LEU A 179 -51.02 30.07 -16.70
N LEU A 180 -50.35 30.86 -15.85
CA LEU A 180 -50.89 32.05 -15.22
C LEU A 180 -51.29 33.09 -16.28
N LYS A 181 -50.43 33.40 -17.23
CA LYS A 181 -50.71 34.32 -18.33
C LYS A 181 -51.87 33.85 -19.21
N ALA A 182 -51.95 32.55 -19.52
CA ALA A 182 -53.08 31.99 -20.28
C ALA A 182 -54.39 32.13 -19.50
N ARG A 183 -54.39 31.95 -18.18
CA ARG A 183 -55.55 32.13 -17.35
C ARG A 183 -56.01 33.62 -17.30
N GLU A 184 -55.08 34.54 -17.15
CA GLU A 184 -55.39 36.00 -17.20
C GLU A 184 -56.01 36.39 -18.56
N ALA A 185 -55.42 35.90 -19.65
CA ALA A 185 -55.97 36.15 -20.99
C ALA A 185 -57.37 35.54 -21.20
N ALA A 186 -57.64 34.37 -20.63
CA ALA A 186 -58.98 33.77 -20.67
C ALA A 186 -60.01 34.60 -19.90
N VAL A 187 -59.67 35.07 -18.71
CA VAL A 187 -60.55 35.94 -17.89
C VAL A 187 -60.83 37.27 -18.62
N ALA A 188 -59.81 37.91 -19.19
CA ALA A 188 -60.00 39.16 -19.97
C ALA A 188 -60.90 38.95 -21.19
N ARG A 189 -60.77 37.80 -21.88
CA ARG A 189 -61.64 37.42 -23.02
C ARG A 189 -63.09 37.26 -22.58
N ASP A 190 -63.34 36.57 -21.49
CA ASP A 190 -64.72 36.36 -20.98
C ASP A 190 -65.36 37.69 -20.53
N GLN A 191 -64.61 38.60 -19.91
CA GLN A 191 -65.09 39.94 -19.60
C GLN A 191 -65.41 40.73 -20.88
N ALA A 192 -64.56 40.68 -21.91
CA ALA A 192 -64.83 41.39 -23.13
C ALA A 192 -66.10 40.84 -23.85
N LEU A 193 -66.29 39.53 -23.83
CA LEU A 193 -67.49 38.88 -24.39
C LEU A 193 -68.75 39.28 -23.58
N GLY A 194 -68.63 39.39 -22.27
CA GLY A 194 -69.75 39.92 -21.37
C GLY A 194 -70.15 41.35 -21.73
N HIS A 195 -69.18 42.24 -21.90
CA HIS A 195 -69.45 43.63 -22.29
C HIS A 195 -70.02 43.74 -23.69
N ALA A 196 -69.57 42.93 -24.64
CA ALA A 196 -70.10 42.87 -26.01
C ALA A 196 -71.56 42.41 -26.03
N ARG A 197 -71.97 41.43 -25.23
CA ARG A 197 -73.36 40.98 -25.08
C ARG A 197 -74.26 42.07 -24.51
N GLN A 198 -73.82 42.73 -23.41
CA GLN A 198 -74.56 43.83 -22.83
C GLN A 198 -74.76 45.01 -23.81
N ALA A 199 -73.70 45.31 -24.59
CA ALA A 199 -73.85 46.36 -25.62
C ALA A 199 -74.78 45.97 -26.76
N ALA A 200 -74.86 44.69 -27.15
CA ALA A 200 -75.79 44.19 -28.11
C ALA A 200 -77.26 44.29 -27.60
N GLU A 201 -77.48 43.82 -26.38
CA GLU A 201 -78.79 43.91 -25.71
C GLU A 201 -79.27 45.37 -25.57
N ALA A 202 -78.38 46.28 -25.21
CA ALA A 202 -78.73 47.73 -25.12
C ALA A 202 -79.07 48.31 -26.50
N ARG A 203 -78.42 47.85 -27.58
CA ARG A 203 -78.77 48.31 -28.93
C ARG A 203 -80.15 47.78 -29.37
N ASP A 204 -80.44 46.50 -29.10
CA ASP A 204 -81.75 45.92 -29.46
C ASP A 204 -82.89 46.60 -28.70
N LEU A 205 -82.66 46.89 -27.42
CA LEU A 205 -83.62 47.67 -26.60
C LEU A 205 -83.82 49.11 -27.12
N ALA A 206 -82.76 49.76 -27.58
CA ALA A 206 -82.83 51.08 -28.15
C ALA A 206 -83.56 51.08 -29.53
N GLN A 207 -83.36 50.08 -30.31
CA GLN A 207 -84.08 49.92 -31.59
C GLN A 207 -85.60 49.61 -31.42
N SER A 208 -85.96 48.80 -30.46
CA SER A 208 -87.35 48.50 -30.18
C SER A 208 -88.14 49.76 -29.67
N ARG A 209 -87.50 50.64 -28.89
CA ARG A 209 -88.09 51.91 -28.47
C ARG A 209 -88.21 52.95 -29.59
N LEU A 210 -87.51 52.87 -30.67
CA LEU A 210 -87.59 53.76 -31.82
C LEU A 210 -88.68 53.31 -32.82
N ALA A 211 -89.15 52.08 -32.67
CA ALA A 211 -90.19 51.49 -33.55
C ALA A 211 -91.63 51.60 -33.00
N GLU A 212 -91.80 52.07 -31.80
CA GLU A 212 -93.05 52.49 -31.18
C GLU A 212 -93.31 54.00 -31.37
#